data_6b35e018f01684652ff306609ddc8ce9
#
_entry.id   6b35e018f01684652ff306609ddc8ce9
#
_cell.length_a   1.000
_cell.length_b   1.000
_cell.length_c   1.000
_cell.angle_alpha   90.00
_cell.angle_beta   90.00
_cell.angle_gamma   90.00
#
_symmetry.space_group_name_H-M   'P 1'
#
loop_
_entity.id
_entity.type
_entity.pdbx_description
1 polymer ?
#
loop_
_entity_poly.entity_id
_entity_poly.type
_entity_poly.pdbx_seq_one_letter_code
_entity_poly.pdbx_strand_id
1 'polypeptide(L)'
;MPRFLHVGCGPKRKNQTVRAFAASEWEEVTLDIDGSVKPDIVDKLPELSRVESGSFDAVYSAHNIEHLYPHEVPLALKAMLRVLKADGFAILTCPDLQVLGERLAAGDIDTPLYTSGRGPVSPIDMLYGFRPAMQQGNLYLAHHTGFTMKSLGSACIQAGFANFFGFRRPRRHDLWGLATKTRRTEDEMRELGKIYLMPL
;
A
#
# COMPACT_ATOMS: atom_id res chain seq x y z
N MET A 1 16.52 -0.53 -17.47
CA MET A 1 16.22 -1.21 -16.20
C MET A 1 14.85 -0.73 -15.73
N PRO A 2 13.91 -1.59 -15.40
CA PRO A 2 12.61 -1.17 -14.89
C PRO A 2 12.77 -0.48 -13.53
N ARG A 3 11.93 0.52 -13.27
CA ARG A 3 11.98 1.35 -12.05
C ARG A 3 10.66 1.29 -11.31
N PHE A 4 10.71 1.16 -10.00
CA PHE A 4 9.51 1.30 -9.19
C PHE A 4 9.65 2.43 -8.16
N LEU A 5 8.54 3.13 -7.92
CA LEU A 5 8.42 4.13 -6.87
C LEU A 5 7.89 3.46 -5.60
N HIS A 6 8.71 3.47 -4.54
CA HIS A 6 8.33 2.97 -3.23
C HIS A 6 7.75 4.11 -2.38
N VAL A 7 6.44 4.23 -2.36
CA VAL A 7 5.72 5.33 -1.70
C VAL A 7 5.42 4.97 -0.25
N GLY A 8 5.75 5.87 0.67
CA GLY A 8 5.65 5.64 2.11
C GLY A 8 6.64 4.56 2.54
N CYS A 9 7.88 4.67 2.05
CA CYS A 9 8.89 3.62 2.24
C CYS A 9 9.30 3.42 3.70
N GLY A 10 9.17 4.45 4.55
CA GLY A 10 9.75 4.43 5.88
C GLY A 10 11.24 4.05 5.83
N PRO A 11 11.73 3.29 6.79
CA PRO A 11 13.12 2.80 6.78
C PRO A 11 13.34 1.58 5.85
N LYS A 12 12.29 1.06 5.21
CA LYS A 12 12.37 -0.13 4.35
C LYS A 12 13.00 0.18 3.00
N ARG A 13 13.59 -0.84 2.38
CA ARG A 13 14.16 -0.79 1.03
C ARG A 13 13.68 -2.01 0.22
N LYS A 14 14.00 -2.06 -1.08
CA LYS A 14 13.47 -3.06 -2.02
C LYS A 14 13.58 -4.52 -1.56
N ASN A 15 14.63 -4.86 -0.81
CA ASN A 15 14.81 -6.18 -0.23
C ASN A 15 13.82 -6.53 0.91
N GLN A 16 12.96 -5.62 1.28
CA GLN A 16 11.91 -5.77 2.30
C GLN A 16 10.49 -5.55 1.71
N THR A 17 10.36 -5.54 0.40
CA THR A 17 9.10 -5.33 -0.34
C THR A 17 8.52 -6.68 -0.82
N VAL A 18 8.49 -6.92 -2.12
CA VAL A 18 8.10 -8.20 -2.72
C VAL A 18 9.32 -8.85 -3.39
N ARG A 19 9.30 -10.18 -3.48
CA ARG A 19 10.44 -10.93 -4.05
C ARG A 19 10.86 -10.42 -5.42
N ALA A 20 9.90 -10.07 -6.28
CA ALA A 20 10.21 -9.58 -7.62
C ALA A 20 10.98 -8.26 -7.62
N PHE A 21 10.64 -7.31 -6.74
CA PHE A 21 11.35 -6.03 -6.64
C PHE A 21 12.72 -6.15 -5.96
N ALA A 22 12.91 -7.16 -5.10
CA ALA A 22 14.21 -7.42 -4.49
C ALA A 22 15.27 -7.87 -5.50
N ALA A 23 14.86 -8.33 -6.68
CA ALA A 23 15.75 -8.73 -7.76
C ALA A 23 16.61 -7.57 -8.29
N SER A 24 17.79 -7.91 -8.85
CA SER A 24 18.77 -6.92 -9.32
C SER A 24 18.29 -6.09 -10.50
N GLU A 25 17.33 -6.62 -11.26
CA GLU A 25 16.77 -5.97 -12.45
C GLU A 25 15.94 -4.71 -12.13
N TRP A 26 15.47 -4.57 -10.90
CA TRP A 26 14.64 -3.43 -10.50
C TRP A 26 15.47 -2.33 -9.82
N GLU A 27 15.31 -1.11 -10.30
CA GLU A 27 15.75 0.10 -9.61
C GLU A 27 14.63 0.61 -8.69
N GLU A 28 14.96 0.78 -7.40
CA GLU A 28 14.06 1.40 -6.43
C GLU A 28 14.31 2.91 -6.38
N VAL A 29 13.23 3.69 -6.39
CA VAL A 29 13.24 5.10 -5.97
C VAL A 29 12.31 5.22 -4.78
N THR A 30 12.84 5.63 -3.65
CA THR A 30 12.10 5.75 -2.39
C THR A 30 11.47 7.13 -2.24
N LEU A 31 10.22 7.16 -1.74
CA LEU A 31 9.52 8.40 -1.44
C LEU A 31 8.85 8.30 -0.07
N ASP A 32 9.02 9.31 0.75
CA ASP A 32 8.36 9.43 2.06
C ASP A 32 8.11 10.89 2.41
N ILE A 33 7.12 11.15 3.25
CA ILE A 33 6.86 12.47 3.82
C ILE A 33 7.88 12.80 4.92
N ASP A 34 8.38 11.78 5.62
CA ASP A 34 9.37 11.91 6.69
C ASP A 34 10.79 11.90 6.12
N GLY A 35 11.40 13.07 6.00
CA GLY A 35 12.79 13.19 5.56
C GLY A 35 13.81 12.51 6.48
N SER A 36 13.47 12.18 7.72
CA SER A 36 14.37 11.53 8.68
C SER A 36 14.70 10.09 8.27
N VAL A 37 13.83 9.42 7.49
CA VAL A 37 14.07 8.07 6.95
C VAL A 37 14.97 8.07 5.71
N LYS A 38 15.42 9.26 5.28
CA LYS A 38 16.33 9.50 4.16
C LYS A 38 15.84 8.84 2.84
N PRO A 39 14.64 9.20 2.38
CA PRO A 39 14.17 8.75 1.07
C PRO A 39 14.90 9.52 -0.04
N ASP A 40 14.87 9.00 -1.28
CA ASP A 40 15.39 9.70 -2.46
C ASP A 40 14.57 10.95 -2.76
N ILE A 41 13.26 10.91 -2.48
CA ILE A 41 12.32 12.02 -2.70
C ILE A 41 11.55 12.25 -1.39
N VAL A 42 11.68 13.45 -0.83
CA VAL A 42 10.80 13.92 0.25
C VAL A 42 9.59 14.57 -0.38
N ASP A 43 8.45 13.89 -0.36
CA ASP A 43 7.18 14.37 -0.90
C ASP A 43 6.03 13.64 -0.21
N LYS A 44 4.82 14.11 -0.41
CA LYS A 44 3.63 13.54 0.19
C LYS A 44 2.69 12.92 -0.84
N LEU A 45 2.09 11.82 -0.48
CA LEU A 45 0.85 11.40 -1.03
C LEU A 45 -0.24 12.32 -0.42
N PRO A 46 -1.21 12.90 -1.15
CA PRO A 46 -1.72 12.41 -2.42
C PRO A 46 -1.16 13.08 -3.69
N GLU A 47 -0.29 14.08 -3.60
CA GLU A 47 0.05 14.87 -4.81
C GLU A 47 1.16 14.24 -5.66
N LEU A 48 2.20 13.66 -5.04
CA LEU A 48 3.42 13.22 -5.72
C LEU A 48 3.97 14.31 -6.65
N SER A 49 4.02 15.55 -6.15
CA SER A 49 4.28 16.76 -6.96
C SER A 49 5.68 16.81 -7.55
N ARG A 50 6.65 16.14 -6.90
CA ARG A 50 8.05 16.05 -7.32
C ARG A 50 8.33 14.87 -8.25
N VAL A 51 7.31 14.10 -8.60
CA VAL A 51 7.43 12.91 -9.44
C VAL A 51 6.87 13.17 -10.83
N GLU A 52 7.70 12.99 -11.85
CA GLU A 52 7.32 13.18 -13.25
C GLU A 52 6.28 12.15 -13.70
N SER A 53 5.35 12.58 -14.57
CA SER A 53 4.34 11.69 -15.15
C SER A 53 4.98 10.65 -16.06
N GLY A 54 4.50 9.40 -15.99
CA GLY A 54 4.96 8.33 -16.87
C GLY A 54 6.41 7.91 -16.66
N SER A 55 6.97 8.08 -15.47
CA SER A 55 8.38 7.84 -15.17
C SER A 55 8.69 6.47 -14.56
N PHE A 56 7.66 5.74 -14.06
CA PHE A 56 7.83 4.48 -13.37
C PHE A 56 7.10 3.31 -14.03
N ASP A 57 7.74 2.14 -14.01
CA ASP A 57 7.15 0.87 -14.47
C ASP A 57 6.20 0.29 -13.41
N ALA A 58 6.47 0.56 -12.13
CA ALA A 58 5.58 0.18 -11.05
C ALA A 58 5.56 1.21 -9.90
N VAL A 59 4.47 1.21 -9.13
CA VAL A 59 4.35 1.86 -7.82
C VAL A 59 4.13 0.78 -6.76
N TYR A 60 4.85 0.86 -5.66
CA TYR A 60 4.65 0.02 -4.49
C TYR A 60 4.33 0.89 -3.28
N SER A 61 3.18 0.66 -2.66
CA SER A 61 2.73 1.38 -1.48
C SER A 61 2.14 0.40 -0.47
N ALA A 62 2.85 0.19 0.63
CA ALA A 62 2.51 -0.82 1.61
C ALA A 62 2.22 -0.19 2.97
N HIS A 63 0.99 -0.39 3.45
CA HIS A 63 0.51 0.18 4.72
C HIS A 63 0.74 1.70 4.77
N ASN A 64 0.18 2.39 3.79
CA ASN A 64 0.33 3.83 3.62
C ASN A 64 -0.99 4.53 3.25
N ILE A 65 -1.82 3.90 2.40
CA ILE A 65 -3.08 4.51 1.92
C ILE A 65 -4.12 4.71 3.05
N GLU A 66 -4.05 3.91 4.10
CA GLU A 66 -4.89 4.03 5.30
C GLU A 66 -4.59 5.27 6.14
N HIS A 67 -3.41 5.86 5.98
CA HIS A 67 -3.01 7.10 6.67
C HIS A 67 -3.57 8.36 6.00
N LEU A 68 -4.17 8.25 4.82
CA LEU A 68 -4.83 9.35 4.12
C LEU A 68 -6.26 9.57 4.63
N TYR A 69 -6.72 10.81 4.60
CA TYR A 69 -8.13 11.09 4.80
C TYR A 69 -8.96 10.57 3.62
N PRO A 70 -10.26 10.22 3.82
CA PRO A 70 -11.08 9.63 2.76
C PRO A 70 -11.14 10.45 1.47
N HIS A 71 -11.11 11.78 1.55
CA HIS A 71 -11.14 12.67 0.39
C HIS A 71 -9.79 12.75 -0.35
N GLU A 72 -8.68 12.37 0.28
CA GLU A 72 -7.35 12.34 -0.31
C GLU A 72 -7.09 11.05 -1.10
N VAL A 73 -7.74 9.95 -0.74
CA VAL A 73 -7.54 8.63 -1.39
C VAL A 73 -7.73 8.69 -2.91
N PRO A 74 -8.80 9.30 -3.48
CA PRO A 74 -8.94 9.41 -4.93
C PRO A 74 -7.83 10.22 -5.58
N LEU A 75 -7.30 11.25 -4.90
CA LEU A 75 -6.20 12.08 -5.39
C LEU A 75 -4.91 11.27 -5.43
N ALA A 76 -4.61 10.54 -4.36
CA ALA A 76 -3.44 9.68 -4.25
C ALA A 76 -3.42 8.59 -5.32
N LEU A 77 -4.53 7.90 -5.53
CA LEU A 77 -4.64 6.87 -6.56
C LEU A 77 -4.48 7.44 -7.98
N LYS A 78 -5.02 8.63 -8.25
CA LYS A 78 -4.80 9.35 -9.52
C LYS A 78 -3.34 9.78 -9.69
N ALA A 79 -2.69 10.24 -8.62
CA ALA A 79 -1.27 10.58 -8.67
C ALA A 79 -0.39 9.35 -8.93
N MET A 80 -0.69 8.21 -8.29
CA MET A 80 -0.01 6.94 -8.60
C MET A 80 -0.22 6.54 -10.07
N LEU A 81 -1.45 6.64 -10.58
CA LEU A 81 -1.76 6.36 -11.99
C LEU A 81 -1.00 7.29 -12.94
N ARG A 82 -0.86 8.58 -12.60
CA ARG A 82 -0.14 9.59 -13.39
C ARG A 82 1.33 9.25 -13.55
N VAL A 83 2.01 8.89 -12.46
CA VAL A 83 3.46 8.62 -12.48
C VAL A 83 3.83 7.30 -13.16
N LEU A 84 2.86 6.40 -13.34
CA LEU A 84 3.06 5.14 -14.06
C LEU A 84 3.21 5.37 -15.57
N LYS A 85 4.14 4.64 -16.20
CA LYS A 85 4.22 4.46 -17.64
C LYS A 85 2.93 3.81 -18.19
N ALA A 86 2.77 3.76 -19.51
CA ALA A 86 1.57 3.20 -20.14
C ALA A 86 1.27 1.76 -19.64
N ASP A 87 2.27 0.89 -19.65
CA ASP A 87 2.13 -0.51 -19.20
C ASP A 87 2.38 -0.75 -17.72
N GLY A 88 2.45 0.33 -16.95
CA GLY A 88 2.77 0.28 -15.52
C GLY A 88 1.63 -0.24 -14.66
N PHE A 89 1.98 -0.64 -13.43
CA PHE A 89 1.05 -1.16 -12.43
C PHE A 89 1.37 -0.64 -11.02
N ALA A 90 0.37 -0.68 -10.15
CA ALA A 90 0.53 -0.35 -8.73
C ALA A 90 0.28 -1.58 -7.86
N ILE A 91 1.07 -1.75 -6.80
CA ILE A 91 0.83 -2.69 -5.72
C ILE A 91 0.47 -1.89 -4.47
N LEU A 92 -0.66 -2.23 -3.89
CA LEU A 92 -1.19 -1.58 -2.70
C LEU A 92 -1.42 -2.62 -1.61
N THR A 93 -0.99 -2.33 -0.38
CA THR A 93 -1.37 -3.15 0.77
C THR A 93 -1.92 -2.26 1.88
N CYS A 94 -2.90 -2.75 2.61
CA CYS A 94 -3.49 -2.06 3.75
C CYS A 94 -4.20 -3.05 4.68
N PRO A 95 -4.59 -2.66 5.91
CA PRO A 95 -5.39 -3.49 6.78
C PRO A 95 -6.73 -3.91 6.16
N ASP A 96 -7.19 -5.13 6.49
CA ASP A 96 -8.47 -5.67 6.04
C ASP A 96 -9.58 -5.34 7.06
N LEU A 97 -10.36 -4.30 6.78
CA LEU A 97 -11.46 -3.90 7.68
C LEU A 97 -12.58 -4.95 7.80
N GLN A 98 -12.70 -5.88 6.86
CA GLN A 98 -13.72 -6.93 6.98
C GLN A 98 -13.39 -7.88 8.15
N VAL A 99 -12.12 -8.28 8.29
CA VAL A 99 -11.67 -9.08 9.44
C VAL A 99 -11.83 -8.32 10.74
N LEU A 100 -11.51 -7.03 10.73
CA LEU A 100 -11.69 -6.18 11.91
C LEU A 100 -13.16 -6.09 12.30
N GLY A 101 -14.06 -5.93 11.33
CA GLY A 101 -15.51 -5.90 11.58
C GLY A 101 -16.01 -7.17 12.27
N GLU A 102 -15.53 -8.34 11.88
CA GLU A 102 -15.85 -9.62 12.51
C GLU A 102 -15.39 -9.67 13.98
N ARG A 103 -14.17 -9.19 14.27
CA ARG A 103 -13.63 -9.12 15.63
C ARG A 103 -14.40 -8.14 16.51
N LEU A 104 -14.66 -6.94 15.99
CA LEU A 104 -15.40 -5.91 16.70
C LEU A 104 -16.85 -6.38 17.03
N ALA A 105 -17.51 -7.06 16.09
CA ALA A 105 -18.84 -7.62 16.30
C ALA A 105 -18.85 -8.71 17.41
N ALA A 106 -17.73 -9.43 17.59
CA ALA A 106 -17.55 -10.38 18.68
C ALA A 106 -17.14 -9.73 20.02
N GLY A 107 -17.01 -8.40 20.07
CA GLY A 107 -16.55 -7.66 21.26
C GLY A 107 -15.04 -7.75 21.52
N ASP A 108 -14.28 -8.29 20.57
CA ASP A 108 -12.84 -8.49 20.69
C ASP A 108 -12.08 -7.34 20.03
N ILE A 109 -11.73 -6.33 20.82
CA ILE A 109 -11.03 -5.13 20.33
C ILE A 109 -9.55 -5.10 20.69
N ASP A 110 -9.16 -5.73 21.79
CA ASP A 110 -7.83 -5.61 22.38
C ASP A 110 -6.96 -6.87 22.29
N THR A 111 -7.54 -8.04 22.01
CA THR A 111 -6.77 -9.28 21.86
C THR A 111 -5.84 -9.20 20.65
N PRO A 112 -4.52 -9.38 20.82
CA PRO A 112 -3.59 -9.28 19.70
C PRO A 112 -3.91 -10.27 18.58
N LEU A 113 -3.97 -9.77 17.35
CA LEU A 113 -4.17 -10.56 16.14
C LEU A 113 -2.87 -11.21 15.67
N TYR A 114 -1.76 -10.50 15.85
CA TYR A 114 -0.41 -10.96 15.54
C TYR A 114 0.64 -10.11 16.27
N THR A 115 1.88 -10.58 16.23
CA THR A 115 3.03 -9.79 16.72
C THR A 115 3.85 -9.27 15.53
N SER A 116 4.01 -7.96 15.45
CA SER A 116 4.90 -7.29 14.49
C SER A 116 6.31 -7.12 15.09
N GLY A 117 7.26 -6.65 14.28
CA GLY A 117 8.58 -6.25 14.78
C GLY A 117 8.57 -5.11 15.80
N ARG A 118 7.43 -4.41 15.95
CA ARG A 118 7.22 -3.32 16.93
C ARG A 118 6.39 -3.76 18.15
N GLY A 119 5.96 -5.03 18.21
CA GLY A 119 5.16 -5.56 19.29
C GLY A 119 3.81 -6.12 18.84
N PRO A 120 2.94 -6.52 19.78
CA PRO A 120 1.63 -7.04 19.52
C PRO A 120 0.73 -5.98 18.85
N VAL A 121 -0.09 -6.42 17.89
CA VAL A 121 -1.03 -5.58 17.15
C VAL A 121 -2.44 -6.13 17.35
N SER A 122 -3.30 -5.33 17.94
CA SER A 122 -4.70 -5.67 18.22
C SER A 122 -5.65 -5.08 17.15
N PRO A 123 -6.93 -5.48 17.13
CA PRO A 123 -7.93 -4.90 16.24
C PRO A 123 -7.98 -3.37 16.31
N ILE A 124 -7.90 -2.78 17.49
CA ILE A 124 -7.94 -1.33 17.65
C ILE A 124 -6.70 -0.64 17.07
N ASP A 125 -5.51 -1.28 17.12
CA ASP A 125 -4.30 -0.75 16.49
C ASP A 125 -4.39 -0.80 14.97
N MET A 126 -5.04 -1.81 14.42
CA MET A 126 -5.30 -1.87 12.98
C MET A 126 -6.37 -0.88 12.52
N LEU A 127 -7.32 -0.51 13.38
CA LEU A 127 -8.40 0.43 13.05
C LEU A 127 -7.93 1.88 13.12
N TYR A 128 -7.19 2.24 14.17
CA TYR A 128 -6.82 3.63 14.44
C TYR A 128 -5.33 3.95 14.26
N GLY A 129 -4.51 2.93 13.98
CA GLY A 129 -3.06 3.05 13.90
C GLY A 129 -2.35 2.53 15.15
N PHE A 130 -1.05 2.27 15.01
CA PHE A 130 -0.25 1.64 16.07
C PHE A 130 -0.05 2.58 17.27
N ARG A 131 -0.91 2.43 18.28
CA ARG A 131 -1.01 3.29 19.47
C ARG A 131 0.31 3.52 20.21
N PRO A 132 1.18 2.50 20.44
CA PRO A 132 2.43 2.73 21.14
C PRO A 132 3.38 3.72 20.45
N ALA A 133 3.42 3.74 19.12
CA ALA A 133 4.24 4.70 18.40
C ALA A 133 3.61 6.09 18.35
N MET A 134 2.28 6.18 18.24
CA MET A 134 1.56 7.46 18.32
C MET A 134 1.74 8.12 19.69
N GLN A 135 1.74 7.34 20.78
CA GLN A 135 2.02 7.83 22.12
C GLN A 135 3.43 8.44 22.25
N GLN A 136 4.38 7.98 21.43
CA GLN A 136 5.74 8.54 21.34
C GLN A 136 5.85 9.74 20.39
N GLY A 137 4.72 10.25 19.87
CA GLY A 137 4.66 11.42 19.01
C GLY A 137 4.64 11.13 17.52
N ASN A 138 4.74 9.88 17.07
CA ASN A 138 4.65 9.55 15.65
C ASN A 138 3.18 9.47 15.20
N LEU A 139 2.57 10.63 14.98
CA LEU A 139 1.17 10.75 14.53
C LEU A 139 0.95 10.37 13.07
N TYR A 140 2.00 10.24 12.25
CA TYR A 140 1.89 9.73 10.87
C TYR A 140 1.36 8.29 10.81
N LEU A 141 1.39 7.56 11.92
CA LEU A 141 0.85 6.21 12.01
C LEU A 141 -0.64 6.14 12.35
N ALA A 142 -1.32 7.28 12.47
CA ALA A 142 -2.77 7.30 12.64
C ALA A 142 -3.47 6.87 11.34
N HIS A 143 -4.48 6.01 11.45
CA HIS A 143 -5.33 5.63 10.32
C HIS A 143 -6.54 6.56 10.23
N HIS A 144 -6.75 7.15 9.06
CA HIS A 144 -7.86 8.06 8.80
C HIS A 144 -8.90 7.44 7.87
N THR A 145 -8.56 6.34 7.22
CA THR A 145 -9.47 5.55 6.37
C THR A 145 -9.14 4.06 6.45
N GLY A 146 -9.89 3.24 5.76
CA GLY A 146 -9.64 1.80 5.69
C GLY A 146 -10.47 1.13 4.61
N PHE A 147 -10.12 -0.11 4.28
CA PHE A 147 -10.63 -0.79 3.11
C PHE A 147 -11.04 -2.23 3.41
N THR A 148 -12.06 -2.67 2.69
CA THR A 148 -12.28 -4.07 2.34
C THR A 148 -11.72 -4.33 0.94
N MET A 149 -11.57 -5.58 0.52
CA MET A 149 -11.12 -5.91 -0.84
C MET A 149 -12.00 -5.25 -1.91
N LYS A 150 -13.32 -5.26 -1.70
CA LYS A 150 -14.29 -4.63 -2.61
C LYS A 150 -14.09 -3.12 -2.70
N SER A 151 -13.97 -2.43 -1.56
CA SER A 151 -13.83 -0.97 -1.56
C SER A 151 -12.48 -0.51 -2.11
N LEU A 152 -11.38 -1.24 -1.84
CA LEU A 152 -10.07 -0.95 -2.41
C LEU A 152 -10.08 -1.08 -3.94
N GLY A 153 -10.63 -2.19 -4.46
CA GLY A 153 -10.77 -2.39 -5.89
C GLY A 153 -11.64 -1.32 -6.54
N SER A 154 -12.78 -0.99 -5.94
CA SER A 154 -13.65 0.09 -6.43
C SER A 154 -12.94 1.44 -6.48
N ALA A 155 -12.16 1.78 -5.44
CA ALA A 155 -11.40 3.03 -5.40
C ALA A 155 -10.35 3.09 -6.53
N CYS A 156 -9.62 2.00 -6.78
CA CYS A 156 -8.66 1.93 -7.88
C CYS A 156 -9.34 2.13 -9.26
N ILE A 157 -10.44 1.44 -9.51
CA ILE A 157 -11.17 1.56 -10.79
C ILE A 157 -11.75 2.99 -10.96
N GLN A 158 -12.31 3.58 -9.91
CA GLN A 158 -12.83 4.95 -9.95
C GLN A 158 -11.72 6.01 -10.15
N ALA A 159 -10.49 5.72 -9.70
CA ALA A 159 -9.35 6.59 -9.94
C ALA A 159 -8.81 6.50 -11.39
N GLY A 160 -9.25 5.49 -12.18
CA GLY A 160 -8.91 5.33 -13.59
C GLY A 160 -7.98 4.15 -13.91
N PHE A 161 -7.65 3.30 -12.93
CA PHE A 161 -6.98 2.03 -13.25
C PHE A 161 -7.90 1.12 -14.07
N ALA A 162 -7.34 0.46 -15.06
CA ALA A 162 -8.11 -0.35 -16.01
C ALA A 162 -8.50 -1.72 -15.46
N ASN A 163 -7.66 -2.30 -14.61
CA ASN A 163 -7.93 -3.58 -13.94
C ASN A 163 -7.48 -3.50 -12.47
N PHE A 164 -8.13 -4.33 -11.66
CA PHE A 164 -7.73 -4.61 -10.29
C PHE A 164 -7.82 -6.11 -10.01
N PHE A 165 -6.78 -6.66 -9.39
CA PHE A 165 -6.73 -8.03 -8.88
C PHE A 165 -6.18 -7.99 -7.46
N GLY A 166 -6.72 -8.79 -6.56
CA GLY A 166 -6.23 -8.77 -5.19
C GLY A 166 -6.59 -10.03 -4.41
N PHE A 167 -5.96 -10.18 -3.27
CA PHE A 167 -6.24 -11.26 -2.31
C PHE A 167 -6.03 -10.78 -0.87
N ARG A 168 -6.61 -11.53 0.05
CA ARG A 168 -6.50 -11.33 1.50
C ARG A 168 -5.43 -12.27 2.04
N ARG A 169 -4.59 -11.82 2.96
CA ARG A 169 -3.68 -12.71 3.70
C ARG A 169 -4.30 -13.10 5.05
N PRO A 170 -4.82 -14.33 5.19
CA PRO A 170 -5.62 -14.71 6.38
C PRO A 170 -4.87 -14.59 7.71
N ARG A 171 -3.55 -14.81 7.70
CA ARG A 171 -2.71 -14.75 8.91
C ARG A 171 -2.16 -13.36 9.26
N ARG A 172 -2.26 -12.40 8.33
CA ARG A 172 -1.73 -11.04 8.49
C ARG A 172 -2.83 -10.00 8.55
N HIS A 173 -4.06 -10.41 8.24
CA HIS A 173 -5.25 -9.55 8.25
C HIS A 173 -5.09 -8.30 7.38
N ASP A 174 -4.39 -8.45 6.25
CA ASP A 174 -4.17 -7.39 5.30
C ASP A 174 -4.65 -7.74 3.89
N LEU A 175 -4.89 -6.70 3.12
CA LEU A 175 -5.25 -6.73 1.71
C LEU A 175 -4.00 -6.52 0.86
N TRP A 176 -3.93 -7.25 -0.24
CA TRP A 176 -2.95 -7.06 -1.30
C TRP A 176 -3.66 -6.86 -2.61
N GLY A 177 -3.45 -5.71 -3.24
CA GLY A 177 -4.05 -5.35 -4.51
C GLY A 177 -3.00 -5.00 -5.55
N LEU A 178 -3.24 -5.40 -6.79
CA LEU A 178 -2.51 -5.04 -7.99
C LEU A 178 -3.46 -4.36 -8.95
N ALA A 179 -3.15 -3.13 -9.35
CA ALA A 179 -3.94 -2.34 -10.28
C ALA A 179 -3.11 -1.96 -11.49
N THR A 180 -3.62 -2.14 -12.71
CA THR A 180 -2.89 -1.84 -13.96
C THR A 180 -3.42 -0.59 -14.64
N LYS A 181 -2.52 0.21 -15.23
CA LYS A 181 -2.88 1.44 -15.93
C LYS A 181 -3.62 1.16 -17.23
N THR A 182 -3.17 0.16 -17.99
CA THR A 182 -3.81 -0.29 -19.22
C THR A 182 -4.54 -1.61 -19.02
N ARG A 183 -5.48 -1.90 -19.90
CA ARG A 183 -6.30 -3.11 -19.82
C ARG A 183 -5.46 -4.36 -20.07
N ARG A 184 -5.65 -5.36 -19.22
CA ARG A 184 -5.05 -6.68 -19.28
C ARG A 184 -6.15 -7.75 -19.29
N THR A 185 -5.85 -8.90 -19.86
CA THR A 185 -6.70 -10.09 -19.75
C THR A 185 -6.66 -10.66 -18.34
N GLU A 186 -7.60 -11.53 -18.00
CA GLU A 186 -7.61 -12.21 -16.70
C GLU A 186 -6.33 -13.05 -16.49
N ASP A 187 -5.85 -13.72 -17.53
CA ASP A 187 -4.64 -14.54 -17.45
C ASP A 187 -3.39 -13.69 -17.22
N GLU A 188 -3.26 -12.55 -17.90
CA GLU A 188 -2.18 -11.58 -17.65
C GLU A 188 -2.24 -11.03 -16.21
N MET A 189 -3.44 -10.72 -15.70
CA MET A 189 -3.59 -10.27 -14.31
C MET A 189 -3.21 -11.35 -13.31
N ARG A 190 -3.54 -12.61 -13.57
CA ARG A 190 -3.14 -13.75 -12.72
C ARG A 190 -1.62 -13.94 -12.73
N GLU A 191 -0.98 -13.85 -13.90
CA GLU A 191 0.49 -13.98 -13.99
C GLU A 191 1.19 -12.82 -13.28
N LEU A 192 0.75 -11.58 -13.46
CA LEU A 192 1.26 -10.45 -12.68
C LEU A 192 1.07 -10.66 -11.17
N GLY A 193 -0.09 -11.17 -10.77
CA GLY A 193 -0.37 -11.48 -9.37
C GLY A 193 0.59 -12.53 -8.79
N LYS A 194 0.87 -13.61 -9.53
CA LYS A 194 1.84 -14.65 -9.11
C LYS A 194 3.25 -14.09 -8.93
N ILE A 195 3.65 -13.15 -9.79
CA ILE A 195 5.01 -12.57 -9.76
C ILE A 195 5.13 -11.52 -8.66
N TYR A 196 4.16 -10.59 -8.57
CA TYR A 196 4.32 -9.35 -7.81
C TYR A 196 3.51 -9.28 -6.51
N LEU A 197 2.57 -10.19 -6.27
CA LEU A 197 1.83 -10.22 -5.01
C LEU A 197 2.36 -11.27 -4.01
N MET A 198 3.56 -11.81 -4.27
CA MET A 198 4.24 -12.73 -3.35
C MET A 198 5.18 -11.93 -2.43
N PRO A 199 4.83 -11.74 -1.16
CA PRO A 199 5.70 -11.08 -0.19
C PRO A 199 6.98 -11.89 0.05
N LEU A 200 8.02 -11.20 0.48
CA LEU A 200 9.28 -11.81 0.96
C LEU A 200 9.06 -12.60 2.25
#